data_1515c1d5e525a1a7645685ac99726ad0
#
_entry.id   1515c1d5e525a1a7645685ac99726ad0
#
_cell.length_a   1.000
_cell.length_b   1.000
_cell.length_c   1.000
_cell.angle_alpha   90.00
_cell.angle_beta   90.00
_cell.angle_gamma   90.00
#
_symmetry.space_group_name_H-M   'P 1'
#
loop_
_entity.id
_entity.type
_entity.pdbx_description
1 polymer ?
#
loop_
_entity_poly.entity_id
_entity_poly.type
_entity_poly.pdbx_seq_one_letter_code
_entity_poly.pdbx_strand_id
1 'polypeptide(L)'
;MQQRDTLVQHHQPAADAAAVPATLGKYQLQGELGRGASGIVHKGYDPFVRRHVAVKVAHTGLSVEEGVDGAAADFFAEARAAGMLQHPHIVSLFDAGIEQGFSYLVMEYIDGHTLQPLCSSNGPRAPYETVVDIAFKCAKALDYAHENKVLHRDIKPSNIMMTNAGVPKIMDFSIADINNESQGNSAVGSPLYMAPEQVQKQALGPQSDLYALGGVMFHLLAGEPPFTAGDISQLFRAIVNQPAPRLNVLRPDIPPALADIVQRLLMKDPSERYPTGARLATALGRLFDQLKYSENQVSRRESGDSLRRLHFFHAFSDAEIEEILNASSMRTFQPGETIIAEGEIDNAFYILVLGNAEVRKGDTRLQTLQKGDCFGEIGMLSSLKRSTSVNAATTVLALKVNETQLDHASPRCQLRFYKTFTETLIYRLALASVKLSTLQNIS
;
A
#
# COMPACT_ATOMS: atom_id res chain seq x y z
N MET A 1 8.32 -69.85 -22.13
CA MET A 1 8.11 -68.99 -23.30
C MET A 1 6.70 -68.42 -23.18
N GLN A 2 6.53 -67.30 -22.55
CA GLN A 2 5.28 -66.54 -22.51
C GLN A 2 5.66 -65.07 -22.38
N GLN A 3 5.39 -64.29 -23.42
CA GLN A 3 5.55 -62.90 -23.56
C GLN A 3 4.55 -62.20 -22.62
N ARG A 4 5.05 -61.22 -21.82
CA ARG A 4 4.22 -60.22 -21.11
C ARG A 4 4.22 -58.94 -21.94
N ASP A 5 3.10 -58.66 -22.56
CA ASP A 5 2.81 -57.39 -23.20
C ASP A 5 2.71 -56.29 -22.11
N THR A 6 3.61 -55.34 -22.21
CA THR A 6 3.58 -54.12 -21.38
C THR A 6 2.69 -53.11 -22.10
N LEU A 7 1.47 -52.89 -21.59
CA LEU A 7 0.59 -51.81 -22.00
C LEU A 7 1.22 -50.46 -21.64
N VAL A 8 1.74 -49.80 -22.66
CA VAL A 8 2.11 -48.37 -22.58
C VAL A 8 0.81 -47.56 -22.60
N GLN A 9 0.40 -47.09 -21.45
CA GLN A 9 -0.66 -46.07 -21.38
C GLN A 9 -0.14 -44.76 -21.97
N HIS A 10 -0.61 -44.42 -23.17
CA HIS A 10 -0.48 -43.08 -23.72
C HIS A 10 -1.26 -42.10 -22.84
N HIS A 11 -0.54 -41.24 -22.12
CA HIS A 11 -1.11 -40.02 -21.55
C HIS A 11 -1.59 -39.17 -22.72
N GLN A 12 -2.90 -39.06 -22.90
CA GLN A 12 -3.50 -38.03 -23.74
C GLN A 12 -3.11 -36.65 -23.14
N PRO A 13 -2.64 -35.70 -23.97
CA PRO A 13 -2.46 -34.33 -23.51
C PRO A 13 -3.82 -33.76 -23.11
N ALA A 14 -3.84 -33.06 -21.97
CA ALA A 14 -5.01 -32.37 -21.44
C ALA A 14 -5.68 -31.53 -22.55
N ALA A 15 -7.00 -31.58 -22.59
CA ALA A 15 -7.84 -30.83 -23.50
C ALA A 15 -7.41 -29.37 -23.63
N ASP A 16 -7.42 -28.84 -24.86
CA ASP A 16 -7.15 -27.46 -25.22
C ASP A 16 -7.85 -26.49 -24.23
N ALA A 17 -7.06 -25.79 -23.42
CA ALA A 17 -7.58 -24.69 -22.63
C ALA A 17 -8.09 -23.63 -23.61
N ALA A 18 -9.39 -23.38 -23.64
CA ALA A 18 -9.99 -22.38 -24.51
C ALA A 18 -9.25 -21.04 -24.36
N ALA A 19 -8.82 -20.47 -25.47
CA ALA A 19 -8.12 -19.18 -25.45
C ALA A 19 -9.05 -18.10 -24.90
N VAL A 20 -8.54 -17.29 -23.97
CA VAL A 20 -9.30 -16.15 -23.42
C VAL A 20 -9.65 -15.20 -24.58
N PRO A 21 -10.93 -14.80 -24.74
CA PRO A 21 -11.36 -13.93 -25.83
C PRO A 21 -10.69 -12.55 -25.75
N ALA A 22 -10.61 -11.85 -26.88
CA ALA A 22 -10.03 -10.50 -26.94
C ALA A 22 -10.84 -9.45 -26.15
N THR A 23 -12.12 -9.76 -25.87
CA THR A 23 -13.03 -8.90 -25.10
C THR A 23 -13.82 -9.73 -24.10
N LEU A 24 -14.06 -9.18 -22.91
CA LEU A 24 -14.98 -9.70 -21.91
C LEU A 24 -15.88 -8.56 -21.45
N GLY A 25 -17.19 -8.68 -21.64
CA GLY A 25 -18.13 -7.59 -21.53
C GLY A 25 -17.73 -6.42 -22.45
N LYS A 26 -17.64 -5.24 -21.90
CA LYS A 26 -17.16 -4.04 -22.60
C LYS A 26 -15.63 -3.86 -22.58
N TYR A 27 -14.91 -4.72 -21.89
CA TYR A 27 -13.48 -4.57 -21.62
C TYR A 27 -12.63 -5.23 -22.71
N GLN A 28 -11.75 -4.46 -23.32
CA GLN A 28 -10.78 -4.91 -24.32
C GLN A 28 -9.52 -5.43 -23.62
N LEU A 29 -9.20 -6.70 -23.78
CA LEU A 29 -7.99 -7.29 -23.18
C LEU A 29 -6.76 -6.95 -24.02
N GLN A 30 -5.69 -6.45 -23.39
CA GLN A 30 -4.50 -5.93 -24.07
C GLN A 30 -3.24 -6.78 -23.86
N GLY A 31 -3.22 -7.62 -22.83
CA GLY A 31 -2.07 -8.47 -22.53
C GLY A 31 -2.15 -9.07 -21.13
N GLU A 32 -1.38 -10.12 -20.88
CA GLU A 32 -1.28 -10.78 -19.57
C GLU A 32 -0.39 -9.93 -18.63
N LEU A 33 -0.89 -9.65 -17.44
CA LEU A 33 -0.15 -8.99 -16.35
C LEU A 33 0.46 -10.02 -15.39
N GLY A 34 -0.21 -11.15 -15.23
CA GLY A 34 0.24 -12.21 -14.34
C GLY A 34 -0.69 -13.42 -14.34
N ARG A 35 -0.20 -14.52 -13.80
CA ARG A 35 -0.93 -15.79 -13.70
C ARG A 35 -0.78 -16.36 -12.30
N GLY A 36 -1.88 -16.75 -11.69
CA GLY A 36 -1.93 -17.33 -10.35
C GLY A 36 -2.84 -18.56 -10.27
N ALA A 37 -2.96 -19.12 -9.08
CA ALA A 37 -3.79 -20.30 -8.83
C ALA A 37 -5.29 -20.05 -9.14
N SER A 38 -5.78 -18.84 -8.90
CA SER A 38 -7.19 -18.45 -9.10
C SER A 38 -7.52 -17.92 -10.50
N GLY A 39 -6.54 -17.83 -11.41
CA GLY A 39 -6.78 -17.36 -12.77
C GLY A 39 -5.64 -16.54 -13.37
N ILE A 40 -5.94 -15.91 -14.50
CA ILE A 40 -5.03 -15.06 -15.26
C ILE A 40 -5.50 -13.62 -15.14
N VAL A 41 -4.59 -12.70 -14.83
CA VAL A 41 -4.88 -11.25 -14.78
C VAL A 41 -4.40 -10.62 -16.09
N HIS A 42 -5.30 -9.94 -16.79
CA HIS A 42 -5.01 -9.23 -18.02
C HIS A 42 -5.07 -7.71 -17.78
N LYS A 43 -4.22 -6.96 -18.47
CA LYS A 43 -4.46 -5.53 -18.67
C LYS A 43 -5.65 -5.37 -19.60
N GLY A 44 -6.63 -4.58 -19.20
CA GLY A 44 -7.82 -4.28 -19.97
C GLY A 44 -8.00 -2.79 -20.19
N TYR A 45 -8.90 -2.42 -21.08
CA TYR A 45 -9.31 -1.05 -21.34
C TYR A 45 -10.83 -0.94 -21.39
N ASP A 46 -11.40 -0.02 -20.61
CA ASP A 46 -12.81 0.34 -20.68
C ASP A 46 -12.99 1.50 -21.67
N PRO A 47 -13.55 1.26 -22.87
CA PRO A 47 -13.68 2.30 -23.90
C PRO A 47 -14.72 3.37 -23.57
N PHE A 48 -15.70 3.09 -22.68
CA PHE A 48 -16.78 4.03 -22.34
C PHE A 48 -16.27 5.09 -21.35
N VAL A 49 -15.55 4.69 -20.31
CA VAL A 49 -14.97 5.62 -19.33
C VAL A 49 -13.51 5.93 -19.61
N ARG A 50 -12.94 5.37 -20.70
CA ARG A 50 -11.59 5.63 -21.22
C ARG A 50 -10.49 5.45 -20.18
N ARG A 51 -10.51 4.31 -19.47
CA ARG A 51 -9.49 3.99 -18.45
C ARG A 51 -8.95 2.57 -18.62
N HIS A 52 -7.71 2.38 -18.17
CA HIS A 52 -7.15 1.04 -17.98
C HIS A 52 -7.74 0.37 -16.75
N VAL A 53 -7.92 -0.94 -16.84
CA VAL A 53 -8.41 -1.82 -15.77
C VAL A 53 -7.53 -3.08 -15.71
N ALA A 54 -7.55 -3.79 -14.59
CA ALA A 54 -7.06 -5.15 -14.49
C ALA A 54 -8.25 -6.10 -14.55
N VAL A 55 -8.18 -7.11 -15.40
CA VAL A 55 -9.26 -8.10 -15.60
C VAL A 55 -8.73 -9.46 -15.19
N LYS A 56 -9.19 -9.99 -14.05
CA LYS A 56 -8.87 -11.32 -13.55
C LYS A 56 -9.87 -12.31 -14.14
N VAL A 57 -9.40 -13.25 -14.92
CA VAL A 57 -10.20 -14.30 -15.57
C VAL A 57 -9.94 -15.61 -14.84
N ALA A 58 -10.99 -16.25 -14.33
CA ALA A 58 -10.88 -17.53 -13.65
C ALA A 58 -10.44 -18.63 -14.64
N HIS A 59 -9.68 -19.63 -14.15
CA HIS A 59 -9.35 -20.80 -14.95
C HIS A 59 -10.63 -21.50 -15.40
N THR A 60 -10.72 -21.82 -16.71
CA THR A 60 -11.86 -22.51 -17.31
C THR A 60 -12.10 -23.88 -16.68
N GLY A 61 -13.29 -24.10 -16.22
CA GLY A 61 -13.77 -25.32 -15.56
C GLY A 61 -15.19 -25.13 -15.04
N LEU A 62 -15.71 -23.89 -15.15
CA LEU A 62 -17.04 -23.51 -14.70
C LEU A 62 -18.01 -23.55 -15.89
N SER A 63 -18.41 -24.74 -16.32
CA SER A 63 -19.52 -24.91 -17.28
C SER A 63 -20.81 -24.45 -16.61
N VAL A 64 -21.47 -23.47 -17.20
CA VAL A 64 -22.77 -22.89 -16.77
C VAL A 64 -23.90 -23.94 -16.85
N GLU A 65 -23.68 -25.13 -17.39
CA GLU A 65 -24.71 -26.13 -17.63
C GLU A 65 -25.08 -27.01 -16.43
N GLU A 66 -24.26 -27.05 -15.40
CA GLU A 66 -24.58 -27.75 -14.13
C GLU A 66 -24.60 -26.72 -13.02
N GLY A 67 -25.78 -26.29 -12.60
CA GLY A 67 -26.13 -25.30 -11.56
C GLY A 67 -24.97 -24.67 -10.81
N VAL A 68 -25.05 -23.38 -10.49
CA VAL A 68 -24.00 -22.55 -9.88
C VAL A 68 -23.37 -23.21 -8.64
N ASP A 69 -22.65 -24.30 -8.82
CA ASP A 69 -22.11 -25.13 -7.76
C ASP A 69 -20.62 -24.87 -7.53
N GLY A 70 -20.30 -24.42 -6.34
CA GLY A 70 -18.97 -24.38 -5.75
C GLY A 70 -18.08 -23.25 -6.28
N ALA A 71 -17.23 -23.50 -7.26
CA ALA A 71 -16.15 -22.59 -7.63
C ALA A 71 -16.58 -21.25 -8.23
N ALA A 72 -17.72 -21.19 -8.97
CA ALA A 72 -18.27 -19.92 -9.46
C ALA A 72 -18.92 -19.12 -8.33
N ALA A 73 -19.57 -19.78 -7.37
CA ALA A 73 -20.16 -19.14 -6.22
C ALA A 73 -19.06 -18.51 -5.33
N ASP A 74 -17.92 -19.19 -5.15
CA ASP A 74 -16.76 -18.70 -4.41
C ASP A 74 -16.10 -17.49 -5.08
N PHE A 75 -15.92 -17.55 -6.43
CA PHE A 75 -15.39 -16.45 -7.21
C PHE A 75 -16.25 -15.18 -7.09
N PHE A 76 -17.58 -15.30 -7.15
CA PHE A 76 -18.50 -14.15 -6.97
C PHE A 76 -18.70 -13.78 -5.51
N ALA A 77 -18.47 -14.64 -4.55
CA ALA A 77 -18.43 -14.30 -3.15
C ALA A 77 -17.21 -13.39 -2.83
N GLU A 78 -16.04 -13.72 -3.40
CA GLU A 78 -14.86 -12.85 -3.38
C GLU A 78 -15.19 -11.46 -3.96
N ALA A 79 -15.85 -11.44 -5.12
CA ALA A 79 -16.29 -10.20 -5.76
C ALA A 79 -17.22 -9.35 -4.86
N ARG A 80 -18.21 -9.98 -4.21
CA ARG A 80 -19.17 -9.26 -3.35
C ARG A 80 -18.49 -8.58 -2.16
N ALA A 81 -17.55 -9.25 -1.51
CA ALA A 81 -16.91 -8.65 -0.35
C ALA A 81 -15.85 -7.61 -0.72
N ALA A 82 -15.03 -7.88 -1.76
CA ALA A 82 -14.10 -6.88 -2.27
C ALA A 82 -14.85 -5.64 -2.80
N GLY A 83 -16.03 -5.82 -3.42
CA GLY A 83 -16.87 -4.74 -3.94
C GLY A 83 -17.46 -3.79 -2.90
N MET A 84 -17.55 -4.23 -1.64
CA MET A 84 -17.99 -3.38 -0.52
C MET A 84 -16.88 -2.50 0.04
N LEU A 85 -15.61 -2.80 -0.29
CA LEU A 85 -14.45 -2.12 0.30
C LEU A 85 -14.02 -0.95 -0.58
N GLN A 86 -14.07 0.26 -0.01
CA GLN A 86 -13.56 1.49 -0.64
C GLN A 86 -12.53 2.14 0.29
N HIS A 87 -11.25 1.93 0.02
CA HIS A 87 -10.17 2.44 0.84
C HIS A 87 -8.95 2.76 -0.03
N PRO A 88 -8.18 3.85 0.23
CA PRO A 88 -7.03 4.23 -0.59
C PRO A 88 -5.95 3.16 -0.72
N HIS A 89 -5.84 2.27 0.27
CA HIS A 89 -4.87 1.18 0.31
C HIS A 89 -5.48 -0.20 0.04
N ILE A 90 -6.65 -0.25 -0.61
CA ILE A 90 -7.28 -1.47 -1.12
C ILE A 90 -7.53 -1.27 -2.62
N VAL A 91 -7.25 -2.29 -3.43
CA VAL A 91 -7.56 -2.26 -4.86
C VAL A 91 -9.08 -2.30 -5.04
N SER A 92 -9.63 -1.31 -5.75
CA SER A 92 -11.08 -1.20 -5.96
C SER A 92 -11.56 -2.24 -6.98
N LEU A 93 -12.65 -2.94 -6.67
CA LEU A 93 -13.39 -3.75 -7.65
C LEU A 93 -14.42 -2.87 -8.35
N PHE A 94 -14.45 -2.92 -9.69
CA PHE A 94 -15.35 -2.10 -10.50
C PHE A 94 -16.52 -2.89 -11.07
N ASP A 95 -16.29 -4.17 -11.43
CA ASP A 95 -17.30 -4.99 -12.10
C ASP A 95 -16.98 -6.48 -11.95
N ALA A 96 -17.97 -7.34 -12.18
CA ALA A 96 -17.83 -8.79 -12.22
C ALA A 96 -18.83 -9.36 -13.20
N GLY A 97 -18.45 -10.41 -13.95
CA GLY A 97 -19.35 -10.98 -14.95
C GLY A 97 -18.96 -12.39 -15.37
N ILE A 98 -19.87 -12.97 -16.16
CA ILE A 98 -19.64 -14.21 -16.89
C ILE A 98 -19.93 -13.94 -18.36
N GLU A 99 -19.00 -14.26 -19.24
CA GLU A 99 -19.20 -14.16 -20.68
C GLU A 99 -18.43 -15.25 -21.41
N GLN A 100 -19.06 -15.87 -22.40
CA GLN A 100 -18.49 -16.98 -23.20
C GLN A 100 -17.91 -18.13 -22.34
N GLY A 101 -18.51 -18.41 -21.18
CA GLY A 101 -18.03 -19.43 -20.24
C GLY A 101 -16.86 -19.01 -19.34
N PHE A 102 -16.39 -17.76 -19.43
CA PHE A 102 -15.36 -17.21 -18.57
C PHE A 102 -15.97 -16.34 -17.46
N SER A 103 -15.65 -16.65 -16.21
CA SER A 103 -15.92 -15.76 -15.10
C SER A 103 -14.79 -14.74 -14.97
N TYR A 104 -15.13 -13.46 -14.81
CA TYR A 104 -14.12 -12.40 -14.72
C TYR A 104 -14.46 -11.35 -13.66
N LEU A 105 -13.40 -10.76 -13.09
CA LEU A 105 -13.46 -9.61 -12.19
C LEU A 105 -12.71 -8.44 -12.82
N VAL A 106 -13.29 -7.25 -12.75
CA VAL A 106 -12.68 -6.02 -13.25
C VAL A 106 -12.31 -5.12 -12.08
N MET A 107 -11.04 -4.81 -11.97
CA MET A 107 -10.52 -4.06 -10.84
C MET A 107 -9.63 -2.90 -11.28
N GLU A 108 -9.29 -2.06 -10.34
CA GLU A 108 -8.34 -0.95 -10.50
C GLU A 108 -7.01 -1.47 -11.06
N TYR A 109 -6.57 -0.88 -12.18
CA TYR A 109 -5.23 -1.13 -12.72
C TYR A 109 -4.21 -0.30 -11.94
N ILE A 110 -3.26 -0.99 -11.31
CA ILE A 110 -2.17 -0.36 -10.57
C ILE A 110 -0.93 -0.32 -11.47
N ASP A 111 -0.48 0.89 -11.81
CA ASP A 111 0.81 1.09 -12.44
C ASP A 111 1.90 1.03 -11.37
N GLY A 112 2.54 -0.14 -11.25
CA GLY A 112 3.48 -0.43 -10.18
C GLY A 112 3.91 -1.89 -10.15
N HIS A 113 4.37 -2.34 -9.01
CA HIS A 113 4.87 -3.70 -8.79
C HIS A 113 4.41 -4.26 -7.44
N THR A 114 4.41 -5.57 -7.28
CA THR A 114 4.14 -6.20 -5.98
C THR A 114 5.34 -6.07 -5.04
N LEU A 115 5.16 -6.34 -3.75
CA LEU A 115 6.27 -6.39 -2.80
C LEU A 115 7.17 -7.62 -2.98
N GLN A 116 6.75 -8.61 -3.79
CA GLN A 116 7.49 -9.87 -3.96
C GLN A 116 8.95 -9.67 -4.41
N PRO A 117 9.29 -8.78 -5.36
CA PRO A 117 10.68 -8.52 -5.74
C PRO A 117 11.56 -7.97 -4.60
N LEU A 118 10.96 -7.25 -3.64
CA LEU A 118 11.68 -6.71 -2.48
C LEU A 118 12.02 -7.77 -1.43
N CYS A 119 11.43 -8.95 -1.54
CA CYS A 119 11.69 -10.11 -0.68
C CYS A 119 12.85 -10.98 -1.19
N SER A 120 13.63 -10.55 -2.18
CA SER A 120 14.74 -11.31 -2.73
C SER A 120 15.90 -11.39 -1.74
N SER A 121 16.40 -12.59 -1.47
CA SER A 121 17.56 -12.82 -0.59
C SER A 121 18.86 -12.17 -1.07
N ASN A 122 18.99 -11.94 -2.38
CA ASN A 122 20.18 -11.38 -3.02
C ASN A 122 20.07 -9.87 -3.32
N GLY A 123 18.91 -9.24 -3.03
CA GLY A 123 18.68 -7.81 -3.26
C GLY A 123 19.05 -6.93 -2.05
N PRO A 124 19.11 -5.61 -2.24
CA PRO A 124 19.25 -4.69 -1.11
C PRO A 124 18.01 -4.80 -0.22
N ARG A 125 18.22 -4.81 1.10
CA ARG A 125 17.12 -4.84 2.07
C ARG A 125 16.36 -3.53 2.02
N ALA A 126 15.03 -3.62 2.15
CA ALA A 126 14.22 -2.42 2.26
C ALA A 126 14.64 -1.62 3.52
N PRO A 127 14.73 -0.27 3.44
CA PRO A 127 14.89 0.56 4.61
C PRO A 127 13.76 0.28 5.61
N TYR A 128 14.09 0.20 6.89
CA TYR A 128 13.06 -0.13 7.89
C TYR A 128 11.95 0.92 7.96
N GLU A 129 12.24 2.20 7.68
CA GLU A 129 11.26 3.28 7.58
C GLU A 129 10.22 2.99 6.50
N THR A 130 10.67 2.53 5.33
CA THR A 130 9.78 2.14 4.22
C THR A 130 8.88 0.97 4.61
N VAL A 131 9.42 -0.05 5.31
CA VAL A 131 8.63 -1.20 5.76
C VAL A 131 7.59 -0.78 6.80
N VAL A 132 7.94 0.11 7.72
CA VAL A 132 7.03 0.66 8.73
C VAL A 132 5.91 1.45 8.07
N ASP A 133 6.21 2.29 7.07
CA ASP A 133 5.20 3.04 6.29
C ASP A 133 4.22 2.11 5.56
N ILE A 134 4.73 1.10 4.85
CA ILE A 134 3.92 0.08 4.18
C ILE A 134 3.02 -0.64 5.20
N ALA A 135 3.59 -1.10 6.31
CA ALA A 135 2.87 -1.82 7.35
C ALA A 135 1.78 -0.97 8.01
N PHE A 136 2.05 0.31 8.25
CA PHE A 136 1.07 1.24 8.79
C PHE A 136 -0.15 1.38 7.87
N LYS A 137 0.08 1.62 6.57
CA LYS A 137 -0.98 1.76 5.56
C LYS A 137 -1.77 0.47 5.39
N CYS A 138 -1.08 -0.68 5.35
CA CYS A 138 -1.73 -1.99 5.29
C CYS A 138 -2.53 -2.29 6.57
N ALA A 139 -2.04 -1.93 7.75
CA ALA A 139 -2.77 -2.11 9.01
C ALA A 139 -4.09 -1.30 9.02
N LYS A 140 -4.09 -0.06 8.53
CA LYS A 140 -5.32 0.76 8.36
C LYS A 140 -6.30 0.12 7.37
N ALA A 141 -5.80 -0.38 6.25
CA ALA A 141 -6.61 -1.04 5.23
C ALA A 141 -7.26 -2.33 5.77
N LEU A 142 -6.50 -3.14 6.49
CA LEU A 142 -7.01 -4.36 7.14
C LEU A 142 -8.02 -4.03 8.24
N ASP A 143 -7.75 -3.00 9.06
CA ASP A 143 -8.70 -2.56 10.09
C ASP A 143 -10.06 -2.18 9.49
N TYR A 144 -10.04 -1.38 8.41
CA TYR A 144 -11.24 -1.02 7.66
C TYR A 144 -11.98 -2.25 7.09
N ALA A 145 -11.26 -3.21 6.51
CA ALA A 145 -11.86 -4.44 6.01
C ALA A 145 -12.51 -5.25 7.15
N HIS A 146 -11.81 -5.38 8.29
CA HIS A 146 -12.30 -6.10 9.47
C HIS A 146 -13.55 -5.46 10.08
N GLU A 147 -13.62 -4.14 10.14
CA GLU A 147 -14.82 -3.41 10.56
C GLU A 147 -16.01 -3.73 9.64
N ASN A 148 -15.76 -3.92 8.34
CA ASN A 148 -16.75 -4.37 7.36
C ASN A 148 -16.96 -5.91 7.34
N LYS A 149 -16.43 -6.64 8.33
CA LYS A 149 -16.57 -8.10 8.49
C LYS A 149 -15.90 -8.90 7.37
N VAL A 150 -14.91 -8.34 6.71
CA VAL A 150 -14.13 -8.99 5.66
C VAL A 150 -12.73 -9.29 6.19
N LEU A 151 -12.33 -10.57 6.17
CA LEU A 151 -10.97 -11.04 6.42
C LEU A 151 -10.28 -11.29 5.09
N HIS A 152 -8.99 -10.97 5.01
CA HIS A 152 -8.21 -11.19 3.79
C HIS A 152 -7.75 -12.64 3.63
N ARG A 153 -7.26 -13.28 4.68
CA ARG A 153 -6.83 -14.68 4.80
C ARG A 153 -5.59 -15.10 3.97
N ASP A 154 -5.12 -14.27 3.04
CA ASP A 154 -3.95 -14.56 2.18
C ASP A 154 -3.05 -13.32 2.01
N ILE A 155 -2.72 -12.63 3.12
CA ILE A 155 -1.76 -11.52 3.10
C ILE A 155 -0.36 -12.09 2.84
N LYS A 156 0.26 -11.61 1.75
CA LYS A 156 1.62 -11.98 1.32
C LYS A 156 2.19 -10.90 0.41
N PRO A 157 3.50 -10.89 0.15
CA PRO A 157 4.14 -9.85 -0.68
C PRO A 157 3.57 -9.72 -2.09
N SER A 158 3.12 -10.83 -2.70
CA SER A 158 2.50 -10.81 -4.03
C SER A 158 1.09 -10.22 -4.06
N ASN A 159 0.41 -10.11 -2.91
CA ASN A 159 -0.93 -9.53 -2.77
C ASN A 159 -0.91 -8.09 -2.24
N ILE A 160 0.27 -7.47 -2.17
CA ILE A 160 0.44 -6.05 -1.86
C ILE A 160 1.20 -5.39 -3.00
N MET A 161 0.54 -4.49 -3.71
CA MET A 161 1.15 -3.71 -4.79
C MET A 161 1.63 -2.36 -4.27
N MET A 162 2.76 -1.92 -4.81
CA MET A 162 3.27 -0.55 -4.66
C MET A 162 3.01 0.19 -5.95
N THR A 163 2.31 1.30 -5.89
CA THR A 163 2.22 2.22 -7.03
C THR A 163 3.57 2.87 -7.30
N ASN A 164 3.77 3.43 -8.50
CA ASN A 164 4.96 4.24 -8.81
C ASN A 164 5.10 5.48 -7.91
N ALA A 165 4.01 5.89 -7.23
CA ALA A 165 4.02 6.95 -6.22
C ALA A 165 4.40 6.48 -4.80
N GLY A 166 4.73 5.20 -4.62
CA GLY A 166 5.08 4.64 -3.30
C GLY A 166 3.87 4.38 -2.39
N VAL A 167 2.66 4.24 -2.96
CA VAL A 167 1.44 3.94 -2.19
C VAL A 167 1.17 2.44 -2.23
N PRO A 168 1.14 1.74 -1.08
CA PRO A 168 0.77 0.33 -1.02
C PRO A 168 -0.74 0.16 -1.18
N LYS A 169 -1.15 -0.90 -1.91
CA LYS A 169 -2.53 -1.32 -2.07
C LYS A 169 -2.64 -2.84 -1.93
N ILE A 170 -3.52 -3.28 -1.04
CA ILE A 170 -3.84 -4.70 -0.84
C ILE A 170 -4.81 -5.13 -1.94
N MET A 171 -4.54 -6.29 -2.52
CA MET A 171 -5.36 -6.91 -3.58
C MET A 171 -5.73 -8.34 -3.21
N ASP A 172 -6.68 -8.92 -3.96
CA ASP A 172 -7.10 -10.33 -3.83
C ASP A 172 -7.62 -10.70 -2.43
N PHE A 173 -8.68 -10.00 -1.96
CA PHE A 173 -9.44 -10.39 -0.77
C PHE A 173 -10.15 -11.72 -1.03
N SER A 174 -9.67 -12.79 -0.43
CA SER A 174 -10.20 -14.15 -0.59
C SER A 174 -11.32 -14.43 0.41
N ILE A 175 -12.51 -14.80 -0.08
CA ILE A 175 -13.63 -15.25 0.78
C ILE A 175 -13.80 -16.78 0.72
N ALA A 176 -12.84 -17.49 0.21
CA ALA A 176 -12.88 -18.93 0.24
C ALA A 176 -13.15 -19.43 1.67
N ASP A 177 -14.29 -20.14 1.81
CA ASP A 177 -14.72 -20.91 2.98
C ASP A 177 -15.30 -20.17 4.22
N ILE A 178 -16.52 -19.60 4.04
CA ILE A 178 -17.44 -19.56 5.20
C ILE A 178 -18.20 -20.88 5.33
N ASN A 179 -18.31 -21.70 4.27
CA ASN A 179 -19.20 -22.87 4.23
C ASN A 179 -18.60 -24.19 3.70
N ASN A 180 -17.31 -24.27 3.37
CA ASN A 180 -16.75 -25.54 2.88
C ASN A 180 -15.92 -26.27 3.95
N GLU A 181 -16.59 -26.97 4.86
CA GLU A 181 -16.02 -28.06 5.66
C GLU A 181 -15.67 -29.32 4.83
N SER A 182 -15.93 -29.33 3.53
CA SER A 182 -15.76 -30.48 2.66
C SER A 182 -14.94 -30.15 1.42
N GLN A 183 -13.67 -30.32 1.50
CA GLN A 183 -12.82 -31.12 0.64
C GLN A 183 -11.34 -30.84 0.95
N GLY A 184 -10.66 -31.83 1.49
CA GLY A 184 -9.25 -31.77 1.77
C GLY A 184 -8.41 -31.54 0.51
N ASN A 185 -7.27 -30.91 0.71
CA ASN A 185 -6.11 -30.77 -0.17
C ASN A 185 -5.92 -29.51 -1.02
N SER A 186 -6.65 -28.43 -0.81
CA SER A 186 -6.17 -27.16 -1.34
C SER A 186 -5.71 -26.28 -0.16
N ALA A 187 -4.40 -26.24 0.11
CA ALA A 187 -3.81 -25.22 0.95
C ALA A 187 -4.00 -23.88 0.21
N VAL A 188 -5.12 -23.20 0.46
CA VAL A 188 -5.39 -21.85 -0.04
C VAL A 188 -4.44 -20.89 0.67
N GLY A 189 -3.56 -20.24 -0.08
CA GLY A 189 -2.57 -19.30 0.42
C GLY A 189 -1.13 -19.78 0.29
N SER A 190 -0.18 -18.84 0.31
CA SER A 190 1.24 -19.18 0.37
C SER A 190 1.56 -19.67 1.78
N PRO A 191 1.99 -20.92 1.99
CA PRO A 191 2.14 -21.50 3.32
C PRO A 191 3.13 -20.73 4.22
N LEU A 192 4.03 -19.95 3.63
CA LEU A 192 5.07 -19.17 4.34
C LEU A 192 4.52 -18.07 5.25
N TYR A 193 3.30 -17.58 5.00
CA TYR A 193 2.68 -16.46 5.74
C TYR A 193 1.43 -16.88 6.52
N MET A 194 1.06 -18.18 6.46
CA MET A 194 -0.10 -18.70 7.19
C MET A 194 0.07 -18.51 8.69
N ALA A 195 -1.01 -18.09 9.36
CA ALA A 195 -1.07 -18.04 10.81
C ALA A 195 -1.21 -19.43 11.41
N PRO A 196 -0.74 -19.67 12.67
CA PRO A 196 -0.86 -20.97 13.34
C PRO A 196 -2.28 -21.51 13.34
N GLU A 197 -3.29 -20.68 13.61
CA GLU A 197 -4.71 -21.05 13.60
C GLU A 197 -5.22 -21.43 12.21
N GLN A 198 -4.66 -20.86 11.12
CA GLN A 198 -4.97 -21.30 9.74
C GLN A 198 -4.43 -22.70 9.47
N VAL A 199 -3.18 -22.97 9.89
CA VAL A 199 -2.57 -24.30 9.76
C VAL A 199 -3.36 -25.34 10.56
N GLN A 200 -3.85 -24.96 11.73
CA GLN A 200 -4.62 -25.83 12.64
C GLN A 200 -6.12 -25.90 12.28
N LYS A 201 -6.57 -25.21 11.23
CA LYS A 201 -7.98 -25.12 10.82
C LYS A 201 -8.91 -24.66 11.95
N GLN A 202 -8.44 -23.71 12.75
CA GLN A 202 -9.22 -23.08 13.82
C GLN A 202 -9.97 -21.85 13.28
N ALA A 203 -10.82 -21.24 14.13
CA ALA A 203 -11.53 -20.03 13.79
C ALA A 203 -10.54 -18.88 13.52
N LEU A 204 -10.71 -18.21 12.35
CA LEU A 204 -9.89 -17.09 11.93
C LEU A 204 -10.49 -15.77 12.40
N GLY A 205 -9.61 -14.82 12.68
CA GLY A 205 -9.98 -13.47 13.08
C GLY A 205 -9.06 -12.40 12.47
N PRO A 206 -9.30 -11.12 12.80
CA PRO A 206 -8.42 -10.02 12.42
C PRO A 206 -6.93 -10.29 12.69
N GLN A 207 -6.65 -10.98 13.79
CA GLN A 207 -5.30 -11.31 14.24
C GLN A 207 -4.57 -12.28 13.27
N SER A 208 -5.29 -13.05 12.47
CA SER A 208 -4.70 -13.94 11.45
C SER A 208 -4.09 -13.12 10.30
N ASP A 209 -4.80 -12.11 9.82
CA ASP A 209 -4.27 -11.19 8.80
C ASP A 209 -3.10 -10.35 9.34
N LEU A 210 -3.18 -9.93 10.60
CA LEU A 210 -2.10 -9.19 11.25
C LEU A 210 -0.85 -10.05 11.46
N TYR A 211 -0.99 -11.35 11.75
CA TYR A 211 0.13 -12.29 11.78
C TYR A 211 0.80 -12.38 10.40
N ALA A 212 0.01 -12.55 9.34
CA ALA A 212 0.51 -12.62 7.97
C ALA A 212 1.24 -11.32 7.57
N LEU A 213 0.69 -10.14 7.96
CA LEU A 213 1.37 -8.85 7.77
C LEU A 213 2.70 -8.80 8.55
N GLY A 214 2.76 -9.35 9.76
CA GLY A 214 4.00 -9.53 10.52
C GLY A 214 5.03 -10.40 9.78
N GLY A 215 4.58 -11.49 9.13
CA GLY A 215 5.42 -12.32 8.26
C GLY A 215 5.97 -11.57 7.05
N VAL A 216 5.14 -10.71 6.42
CA VAL A 216 5.57 -9.83 5.32
C VAL A 216 6.61 -8.82 5.80
N MET A 217 6.37 -8.14 6.93
CA MET A 217 7.33 -7.21 7.54
C MET A 217 8.66 -7.90 7.83
N PHE A 218 8.61 -9.08 8.45
CA PHE A 218 9.81 -9.86 8.74
C PHE A 218 10.59 -10.15 7.46
N HIS A 219 9.91 -10.64 6.41
CA HIS A 219 10.56 -11.01 5.15
C HIS A 219 11.20 -9.80 4.47
N LEU A 220 10.51 -8.66 4.39
CA LEU A 220 11.07 -7.42 3.84
C LEU A 220 12.30 -6.93 4.60
N LEU A 221 12.32 -7.10 5.91
CA LEU A 221 13.41 -6.66 6.78
C LEU A 221 14.58 -7.66 6.80
N ALA A 222 14.32 -8.95 6.95
CA ALA A 222 15.34 -10.00 7.03
C ALA A 222 15.81 -10.49 5.64
N GLY A 223 14.93 -10.41 4.62
CA GLY A 223 15.13 -10.94 3.26
C GLY A 223 14.84 -12.44 3.14
N GLU A 224 14.27 -13.02 4.18
CA GLU A 224 13.77 -14.37 4.22
C GLU A 224 12.53 -14.41 5.14
N PRO A 225 11.57 -15.32 4.91
CA PRO A 225 10.42 -15.43 5.76
C PRO A 225 10.80 -15.94 7.16
N PRO A 226 9.96 -15.70 8.19
CA PRO A 226 10.28 -16.09 9.56
C PRO A 226 10.42 -17.61 9.76
N PHE A 227 9.82 -18.41 8.89
CA PHE A 227 9.89 -19.87 8.92
C PHE A 227 10.14 -20.40 7.51
N THR A 228 11.11 -21.31 7.40
CA THR A 228 11.43 -22.06 6.18
C THR A 228 11.66 -23.53 6.54
N ALA A 229 11.34 -24.44 5.64
CA ALA A 229 11.61 -25.86 5.80
C ALA A 229 11.72 -26.57 4.45
N GLY A 230 12.28 -27.78 4.46
CA GLY A 230 12.45 -28.60 3.26
C GLY A 230 11.14 -29.19 2.73
N ASP A 231 10.13 -29.34 3.56
CA ASP A 231 8.80 -29.80 3.18
C ASP A 231 7.68 -29.04 3.92
N ILE A 232 6.46 -29.12 3.40
CA ILE A 232 5.31 -28.39 3.92
C ILE A 232 4.91 -28.81 5.35
N SER A 233 5.09 -30.10 5.68
CA SER A 233 4.74 -30.62 7.02
C SER A 233 5.69 -30.10 8.09
N GLN A 234 6.98 -29.97 7.76
CA GLN A 234 7.97 -29.36 8.65
C GLN A 234 7.72 -27.86 8.77
N LEU A 235 7.37 -27.18 7.68
CA LEU A 235 7.00 -25.76 7.68
C LEU A 235 5.80 -25.52 8.62
N PHE A 236 4.74 -26.31 8.49
CA PHE A 236 3.56 -26.18 9.35
C PHE A 236 3.88 -26.43 10.83
N ARG A 237 4.74 -27.42 11.11
CA ARG A 237 5.22 -27.64 12.49
C ARG A 237 6.00 -26.44 13.02
N ALA A 238 6.85 -25.82 12.19
CA ALA A 238 7.60 -24.62 12.57
C ALA A 238 6.65 -23.44 12.85
N ILE A 239 5.69 -23.17 11.95
CA ILE A 239 4.71 -22.10 12.10
C ILE A 239 3.93 -22.26 13.43
N VAL A 240 3.50 -23.47 13.76
CA VAL A 240 2.69 -23.72 14.97
C VAL A 240 3.53 -23.68 16.24
N ASN A 241 4.74 -24.24 16.24
CA ASN A 241 5.44 -24.55 17.49
C ASN A 241 6.73 -23.75 17.72
N GLN A 242 7.40 -23.25 16.66
CA GLN A 242 8.69 -22.56 16.83
C GLN A 242 8.48 -21.06 17.03
N PRO A 243 9.16 -20.41 18.00
CA PRO A 243 9.15 -18.95 18.07
C PRO A 243 9.80 -18.35 16.84
N ALA A 244 9.30 -17.21 16.36
CA ALA A 244 9.94 -16.48 15.28
C ALA A 244 11.31 -15.97 15.69
N PRO A 245 12.33 -16.02 14.82
CA PRO A 245 13.63 -15.43 15.09
C PRO A 245 13.51 -13.94 15.43
N ARG A 246 14.39 -13.42 16.29
CA ARG A 246 14.39 -12.00 16.59
C ARG A 246 15.11 -11.21 15.49
N LEU A 247 14.42 -10.22 14.92
CA LEU A 247 14.94 -9.39 13.83
C LEU A 247 16.24 -8.63 14.20
N ASN A 248 16.33 -8.08 15.41
CA ASN A 248 17.51 -7.34 15.86
C ASN A 248 18.75 -8.22 16.11
N VAL A 249 18.59 -9.56 16.14
CA VAL A 249 19.69 -10.51 16.13
C VAL A 249 20.19 -10.73 14.70
N LEU A 250 19.27 -10.81 13.73
CA LEU A 250 19.59 -10.98 12.30
C LEU A 250 20.09 -9.67 11.65
N ARG A 251 19.54 -8.55 12.09
CA ARG A 251 19.84 -7.20 11.63
C ARG A 251 19.99 -6.26 12.83
N PRO A 252 21.19 -6.07 13.35
CA PRO A 252 21.45 -5.21 14.52
C PRO A 252 21.12 -3.72 14.32
N ASP A 253 21.00 -3.27 13.06
CA ASP A 253 20.58 -1.90 12.70
C ASP A 253 19.08 -1.65 12.87
N ILE A 254 18.27 -2.71 13.03
CA ILE A 254 16.82 -2.57 13.26
C ILE A 254 16.56 -2.10 14.70
N PRO A 255 15.79 -1.01 14.88
CA PRO A 255 15.41 -0.53 16.18
C PRO A 255 14.72 -1.62 17.04
N PRO A 256 15.09 -1.80 18.31
CA PRO A 256 14.49 -2.82 19.18
C PRO A 256 12.95 -2.74 19.22
N ALA A 257 12.39 -1.52 19.24
CA ALA A 257 10.94 -1.31 19.24
C ALA A 257 10.26 -1.86 17.96
N LEU A 258 10.90 -1.78 16.79
CA LEU A 258 10.39 -2.39 15.56
C LEU A 258 10.46 -3.91 15.64
N ALA A 259 11.58 -4.45 16.14
CA ALA A 259 11.73 -5.89 16.34
C ALA A 259 10.65 -6.44 17.29
N ASP A 260 10.31 -5.72 18.36
CA ASP A 260 9.27 -6.11 19.31
C ASP A 260 7.85 -6.05 18.70
N ILE A 261 7.56 -5.06 17.84
CA ILE A 261 6.28 -5.00 17.10
C ILE A 261 6.13 -6.24 16.22
N VAL A 262 7.15 -6.57 15.42
CA VAL A 262 7.11 -7.74 14.52
C VAL A 262 7.04 -9.04 15.34
N GLN A 263 7.80 -9.14 16.41
CA GLN A 263 7.75 -10.30 17.31
C GLN A 263 6.35 -10.52 17.87
N ARG A 264 5.68 -9.43 18.31
CA ARG A 264 4.32 -9.50 18.83
C ARG A 264 3.32 -9.93 17.76
N LEU A 265 3.45 -9.47 16.52
CA LEU A 265 2.59 -9.92 15.41
C LEU A 265 2.74 -11.42 15.15
N LEU A 266 3.94 -11.99 15.36
CA LEU A 266 4.26 -13.38 15.10
C LEU A 266 4.06 -14.30 16.34
N MET A 267 3.41 -13.82 17.41
CA MET A 267 3.02 -14.65 18.54
C MET A 267 2.05 -15.75 18.12
N LYS A 268 2.18 -16.94 18.73
CA LYS A 268 1.39 -18.12 18.34
C LYS A 268 -0.05 -17.99 18.76
N ASP A 269 -0.30 -17.52 19.98
CA ASP A 269 -1.63 -17.21 20.47
C ASP A 269 -2.14 -15.89 19.86
N PRO A 270 -3.27 -15.89 19.12
CA PRO A 270 -3.86 -14.67 18.58
C PRO A 270 -4.16 -13.61 19.65
N SER A 271 -4.45 -14.00 20.89
CA SER A 271 -4.77 -13.08 22.00
C SER A 271 -3.56 -12.23 22.44
N GLU A 272 -2.34 -12.70 22.21
CA GLU A 272 -1.10 -11.99 22.54
C GLU A 272 -0.71 -10.96 21.47
N ARG A 273 -1.30 -11.04 20.28
CA ARG A 273 -1.05 -10.12 19.16
C ARG A 273 -1.74 -8.77 19.39
N TYR A 274 -1.71 -7.91 18.37
CA TYR A 274 -2.54 -6.70 18.33
C TYR A 274 -3.99 -7.10 18.07
N PRO A 275 -4.96 -6.60 18.86
CA PRO A 275 -6.37 -6.99 18.70
C PRO A 275 -6.99 -6.47 17.42
N THR A 276 -6.53 -5.32 16.89
CA THR A 276 -7.04 -4.68 15.65
C THR A 276 -5.91 -4.03 14.85
N GLY A 277 -6.17 -3.78 13.57
CA GLY A 277 -5.26 -3.03 12.69
C GLY A 277 -5.01 -1.60 13.20
N ALA A 278 -6.01 -0.94 13.78
CA ALA A 278 -5.87 0.39 14.39
C ALA A 278 -4.87 0.38 15.56
N ARG A 279 -4.87 -0.67 16.39
CA ARG A 279 -3.89 -0.79 17.48
C ARG A 279 -2.47 -1.02 16.97
N LEU A 280 -2.31 -1.80 15.90
CA LEU A 280 -1.03 -1.96 15.22
C LEU A 280 -0.57 -0.62 14.60
N ALA A 281 -1.45 0.06 13.86
CA ALA A 281 -1.13 1.37 13.29
C ALA A 281 -0.69 2.38 14.35
N THR A 282 -1.37 2.42 15.52
CA THR A 282 -0.96 3.26 16.65
C THR A 282 0.45 2.92 17.15
N ALA A 283 0.79 1.62 17.25
CA ALA A 283 2.12 1.19 17.68
C ALA A 283 3.22 1.59 16.67
N LEU A 284 2.94 1.40 15.37
CA LEU A 284 3.85 1.83 14.29
C LEU A 284 4.02 3.35 14.26
N GLY A 285 2.95 4.12 14.49
CA GLY A 285 3.00 5.57 14.60
C GLY A 285 3.92 6.05 15.73
N ARG A 286 3.78 5.47 16.93
CA ARG A 286 4.66 5.78 18.07
C ARG A 286 6.13 5.46 17.79
N LEU A 287 6.38 4.39 17.02
CA LEU A 287 7.72 4.06 16.60
C LEU A 287 8.32 5.17 15.71
N PHE A 288 7.56 5.69 14.75
CA PHE A 288 8.02 6.83 13.94
C PHE A 288 8.40 8.03 14.82
N ASP A 289 7.59 8.32 15.84
CA ASP A 289 7.89 9.40 16.77
C ASP A 289 9.21 9.16 17.51
N GLN A 290 9.41 7.94 18.04
CA GLN A 290 10.62 7.59 18.78
C GLN A 290 11.88 7.65 17.92
N LEU A 291 11.84 7.18 16.69
CA LEU A 291 12.97 7.19 15.76
C LEU A 291 13.40 8.62 15.41
N LYS A 292 12.46 9.56 15.32
CA LYS A 292 12.74 10.98 15.11
C LYS A 292 13.26 11.70 16.37
N TYR A 293 12.87 11.23 17.58
CA TYR A 293 13.29 11.88 18.84
C TYR A 293 14.78 11.69 19.14
N SER A 294 15.43 10.64 18.64
CA SER A 294 16.83 10.36 18.96
C SER A 294 17.84 11.27 18.24
N GLU A 295 17.47 11.93 17.13
CA GLU A 295 18.40 12.74 16.35
C GLU A 295 18.39 14.26 16.62
N ASN A 296 17.37 14.86 17.28
CA ASN A 296 17.25 16.32 17.26
C ASN A 296 16.58 17.00 18.48
N GLN A 297 17.02 16.75 19.70
CA GLN A 297 16.43 17.44 20.87
C GLN A 297 16.74 18.94 20.97
N VAL A 298 17.84 19.44 20.43
CA VAL A 298 18.24 20.85 20.56
C VAL A 298 17.59 21.75 19.50
N SER A 299 17.35 21.23 18.30
CA SER A 299 16.77 22.00 17.17
C SER A 299 15.25 22.21 17.22
N ARG A 300 14.52 21.46 18.04
CA ARG A 300 13.03 21.45 18.03
C ARG A 300 12.37 22.66 18.66
N ARG A 301 12.90 23.17 19.77
CA ARG A 301 12.34 24.38 20.41
C ARG A 301 12.48 25.60 19.50
N GLU A 302 13.64 25.76 18.86
CA GLU A 302 13.88 26.85 17.91
C GLU A 302 13.01 26.71 16.66
N SER A 303 12.76 25.47 16.20
CA SER A 303 11.86 25.19 15.07
C SER A 303 10.41 25.49 15.40
N GLY A 304 9.92 25.13 16.60
CA GLY A 304 8.56 25.43 17.05
C GLY A 304 8.28 26.94 17.09
N ASP A 305 9.21 27.74 17.65
CA ASP A 305 9.09 29.19 17.69
C ASP A 305 9.14 29.83 16.30
N SER A 306 9.89 29.23 15.37
CA SER A 306 9.94 29.66 13.97
C SER A 306 8.63 29.37 13.23
N LEU A 307 8.01 28.22 13.48
CA LEU A 307 6.72 27.84 12.88
C LEU A 307 5.57 28.71 13.38
N ARG A 308 5.50 29.03 14.69
CA ARG A 308 4.47 29.91 15.26
C ARG A 308 4.40 31.27 14.57
N ARG A 309 5.50 31.77 14.04
CA ARG A 309 5.59 33.04 13.31
C ARG A 309 5.10 32.97 11.87
N LEU A 310 4.80 31.79 11.35
CA LEU A 310 4.28 31.62 10.01
C LEU A 310 2.76 31.69 10.01
N HIS A 311 2.19 32.42 9.05
CA HIS A 311 0.74 32.62 8.96
C HIS A 311 -0.03 31.28 8.93
N PHE A 312 0.52 30.28 8.27
CA PHE A 312 -0.06 28.93 8.19
C PHE A 312 -0.35 28.34 9.60
N PHE A 313 0.47 28.63 10.60
CA PHE A 313 0.36 28.05 11.94
C PHE A 313 -0.36 28.94 12.96
N HIS A 314 -0.86 30.12 12.59
CA HIS A 314 -1.51 31.04 13.54
C HIS A 314 -2.73 30.43 14.25
N ALA A 315 -3.44 29.49 13.59
CA ALA A 315 -4.61 28.84 14.18
C ALA A 315 -4.28 27.60 15.03
N PHE A 316 -3.00 27.16 15.05
CA PHE A 316 -2.58 25.94 15.74
C PHE A 316 -2.20 26.22 17.20
N SER A 317 -2.59 25.32 18.10
CA SER A 317 -2.08 25.29 19.47
C SER A 317 -0.64 24.77 19.50
N ASP A 318 0.07 25.03 20.62
CA ASP A 318 1.43 24.53 20.83
C ASP A 318 1.53 23.00 20.69
N ALA A 319 0.54 22.28 21.22
CA ALA A 319 0.47 20.83 21.10
C ALA A 319 0.29 20.37 19.66
N GLU A 320 -0.54 21.05 18.87
CA GLU A 320 -0.74 20.74 17.44
C GLU A 320 0.50 21.08 16.60
N ILE A 321 1.22 22.16 16.93
CA ILE A 321 2.52 22.48 16.29
C ILE A 321 3.54 21.38 16.59
N GLU A 322 3.55 20.85 17.81
CA GLU A 322 4.42 19.75 18.18
C GLU A 322 4.06 18.45 17.43
N GLU A 323 2.77 18.15 17.27
CA GLU A 323 2.30 17.05 16.44
C GLU A 323 2.75 17.21 14.97
N ILE A 324 2.65 18.41 14.39
CA ILE A 324 3.12 18.68 13.03
C ILE A 324 4.64 18.54 12.91
N LEU A 325 5.40 19.02 13.87
CA LEU A 325 6.86 18.84 13.92
C LEU A 325 7.23 17.36 13.98
N ASN A 326 6.44 16.55 14.69
CA ASN A 326 6.61 15.11 14.74
C ASN A 326 6.25 14.43 13.41
N ALA A 327 5.28 15.00 12.69
CA ALA A 327 4.81 14.52 11.38
C ALA A 327 5.59 15.09 10.19
N SER A 328 6.73 15.74 10.42
CA SER A 328 7.49 16.46 9.40
C SER A 328 8.99 16.38 9.61
N SER A 329 9.75 16.86 8.63
CA SER A 329 11.22 17.01 8.74
C SER A 329 11.65 18.39 8.24
N MET A 330 12.57 19.01 8.98
CA MET A 330 13.22 20.24 8.52
C MET A 330 14.31 19.87 7.50
N ARG A 331 14.32 20.54 6.35
CA ARG A 331 15.30 20.34 5.28
C ARG A 331 15.97 21.66 4.92
N THR A 332 17.28 21.63 4.78
CA THR A 332 18.07 22.76 4.31
C THR A 332 18.54 22.48 2.90
N PHE A 333 18.38 23.49 2.02
CA PHE A 333 18.81 23.43 0.63
C PHE A 333 19.74 24.61 0.35
N GLN A 334 20.82 24.34 -0.38
CA GLN A 334 21.76 25.38 -0.79
C GLN A 334 21.26 26.12 -2.06
N PRO A 335 21.72 27.35 -2.32
CA PRO A 335 21.36 28.06 -3.53
C PRO A 335 21.64 27.21 -4.80
N GLY A 336 20.64 27.10 -5.67
CA GLY A 336 20.68 26.28 -6.90
C GLY A 336 20.22 24.84 -6.73
N GLU A 337 20.06 24.33 -5.50
CA GLU A 337 19.55 22.97 -5.28
C GLU A 337 18.06 22.86 -5.65
N THR A 338 17.71 21.74 -6.27
CA THR A 338 16.32 21.41 -6.60
C THR A 338 15.61 20.82 -5.37
N ILE A 339 14.52 21.46 -4.96
CA ILE A 339 13.66 21.01 -3.84
C ILE A 339 12.60 20.06 -4.36
N ILE A 340 12.02 20.36 -5.53
CA ILE A 340 11.03 19.54 -6.24
C ILE A 340 11.45 19.53 -7.72
N ALA A 341 11.53 18.36 -8.33
CA ALA A 341 11.79 18.22 -9.75
C ALA A 341 10.48 18.02 -10.54
N GLU A 342 10.34 18.70 -11.68
CA GLU A 342 9.21 18.52 -12.60
C GLU A 342 9.18 17.08 -13.10
N GLY A 343 7.98 16.49 -13.12
CA GLY A 343 7.77 15.09 -13.55
C GLY A 343 8.00 14.04 -12.47
N GLU A 344 8.59 14.37 -11.33
CA GLU A 344 8.69 13.46 -10.20
C GLU A 344 7.32 13.15 -9.57
N ILE A 345 7.23 11.99 -8.95
CA ILE A 345 6.09 11.59 -8.14
C ILE A 345 6.55 11.58 -6.68
N ASP A 346 6.13 12.59 -5.92
CA ASP A 346 6.38 12.70 -4.49
C ASP A 346 5.11 13.27 -3.83
N ASN A 347 4.70 12.71 -2.71
CA ASN A 347 3.54 13.12 -1.94
C ASN A 347 3.88 14.09 -0.79
N ALA A 348 5.04 14.72 -0.83
CA ALA A 348 5.44 15.69 0.16
C ALA A 348 4.94 17.10 -0.18
N PHE A 349 4.56 17.80 0.88
CA PHE A 349 4.20 19.20 0.91
C PHE A 349 5.27 19.97 1.68
N TYR A 350 5.58 21.16 1.25
CA TYR A 350 6.64 21.96 1.84
C TYR A 350 6.10 23.33 2.34
N ILE A 351 6.57 23.77 3.50
CA ILE A 351 6.35 25.13 4.01
C ILE A 351 7.72 25.81 4.14
N LEU A 352 7.89 26.96 3.50
CA LEU A 352 9.15 27.70 3.49
C LEU A 352 9.32 28.46 4.79
N VAL A 353 10.27 28.06 5.61
CA VAL A 353 10.55 28.64 6.94
C VAL A 353 11.53 29.79 6.85
N LEU A 354 12.53 29.67 5.95
CA LEU A 354 13.55 30.68 5.70
C LEU A 354 14.03 30.63 4.26
N GLY A 355 14.47 31.78 3.73
CA GLY A 355 15.01 31.89 2.38
C GLY A 355 13.94 32.11 1.30
N ASN A 356 14.36 32.04 0.03
CA ASN A 356 13.51 32.19 -1.15
C ASN A 356 13.73 31.04 -2.11
N ALA A 357 12.65 30.61 -2.80
CA ALA A 357 12.71 29.58 -3.83
C ALA A 357 12.00 30.04 -5.11
N GLU A 358 12.37 29.50 -6.25
CA GLU A 358 11.79 29.79 -7.56
C GLU A 358 11.00 28.61 -8.08
N VAL A 359 9.75 28.85 -8.48
CA VAL A 359 8.92 27.89 -9.23
C VAL A 359 9.20 28.07 -10.69
N ARG A 360 9.56 26.98 -11.40
CA ARG A 360 9.91 26.99 -12.81
C ARG A 360 9.14 25.90 -13.57
N LYS A 361 8.85 26.18 -14.84
CA LYS A 361 8.37 25.19 -15.80
C LYS A 361 9.31 25.19 -17.00
N GLY A 362 10.10 24.12 -17.13
CA GLY A 362 11.27 24.14 -17.99
C GLY A 362 12.19 25.33 -17.62
N ASP A 363 12.57 26.14 -18.59
CA ASP A 363 13.43 27.31 -18.38
C ASP A 363 12.69 28.56 -17.91
N THR A 364 11.35 28.54 -17.87
CA THR A 364 10.55 29.73 -17.54
C THR A 364 10.31 29.82 -16.05
N ARG A 365 10.69 30.94 -15.42
CA ARG A 365 10.34 31.26 -14.03
C ARG A 365 8.90 31.74 -13.96
N LEU A 366 8.08 31.03 -13.16
CA LEU A 366 6.66 31.36 -12.97
C LEU A 366 6.42 32.23 -11.74
N GLN A 367 7.11 31.94 -10.63
CA GLN A 367 6.89 32.61 -9.35
C GLN A 367 8.12 32.50 -8.46
N THR A 368 8.28 33.47 -7.55
CA THR A 368 9.20 33.37 -6.42
C THR A 368 8.40 33.12 -5.15
N LEU A 369 8.82 32.11 -4.38
CA LEU A 369 8.28 31.75 -3.07
C LEU A 369 9.10 32.41 -1.98
N GLN A 370 8.44 32.86 -0.93
CA GLN A 370 9.03 33.55 0.23
C GLN A 370 8.69 32.82 1.52
N LYS A 371 9.32 33.25 2.62
CA LYS A 371 9.02 32.76 3.96
C LYS A 371 7.51 32.73 4.23
N GLY A 372 6.99 31.58 4.67
CA GLY A 372 5.57 31.32 4.95
C GLY A 372 4.80 30.75 3.75
N ASP A 373 5.37 30.78 2.54
CA ASP A 373 4.76 30.16 1.39
C ASP A 373 4.81 28.64 1.47
N CYS A 374 3.73 28.01 0.97
CA CYS A 374 3.60 26.59 0.86
C CYS A 374 3.73 26.15 -0.60
N PHE A 375 4.25 24.96 -0.87
CA PHE A 375 4.37 24.44 -2.23
C PHE A 375 4.43 22.90 -2.25
N GLY A 376 4.19 22.31 -3.42
CA GLY A 376 4.13 20.85 -3.56
C GLY A 376 2.75 20.26 -3.25
N GLU A 377 1.72 21.09 -3.15
CA GLU A 377 0.35 20.73 -2.80
C GLU A 377 -0.29 19.73 -3.76
N ILE A 378 -0.02 19.86 -5.07
CA ILE A 378 -0.60 18.98 -6.10
C ILE A 378 -0.15 17.53 -5.90
N GLY A 379 1.12 17.31 -5.56
CA GLY A 379 1.64 15.97 -5.30
C GLY A 379 1.07 15.32 -4.05
N MET A 380 0.77 16.10 -3.01
CA MET A 380 0.18 15.60 -1.78
C MET A 380 -1.28 15.15 -1.96
N LEU A 381 -2.07 15.90 -2.74
CA LEU A 381 -3.52 15.67 -2.85
C LEU A 381 -3.93 14.72 -3.98
N SER A 382 -3.10 14.50 -4.99
CA SER A 382 -3.58 13.89 -6.23
C SER A 382 -2.72 12.75 -6.78
N SER A 383 -1.62 12.40 -6.15
CA SER A 383 -0.64 11.40 -6.67
C SER A 383 -0.21 11.68 -8.13
N LEU A 384 -0.41 12.90 -8.62
CA LEU A 384 -0.02 13.33 -9.97
C LEU A 384 1.47 13.67 -9.97
N LYS A 385 2.07 13.59 -11.17
CA LYS A 385 3.43 14.07 -11.40
C LYS A 385 3.53 15.56 -11.07
N ARG A 386 4.67 15.97 -10.52
CA ARG A 386 4.98 17.38 -10.28
C ARG A 386 4.89 18.18 -11.58
N SER A 387 4.05 19.18 -11.60
CA SER A 387 3.81 20.03 -12.79
C SER A 387 4.90 21.06 -13.05
N THR A 388 5.75 21.34 -12.06
CA THR A 388 6.79 22.38 -12.05
C THR A 388 7.96 21.95 -11.18
N SER A 389 9.14 22.50 -11.45
CA SER A 389 10.29 22.41 -10.53
C SER A 389 10.25 23.55 -9.51
N VAL A 390 10.83 23.31 -8.33
CA VAL A 390 11.08 24.34 -7.32
C VAL A 390 12.56 24.26 -6.94
N ASN A 391 13.29 25.35 -7.14
CA ASN A 391 14.72 25.46 -6.88
C ASN A 391 15.00 26.50 -5.80
N ALA A 392 15.95 26.26 -4.94
CA ALA A 392 16.38 27.19 -3.91
C ALA A 392 17.11 28.37 -4.55
N ALA A 393 16.59 29.60 -4.40
CA ALA A 393 17.23 30.82 -4.87
C ALA A 393 18.27 31.37 -3.89
N THR A 394 18.06 31.14 -2.59
CA THR A 394 18.99 31.43 -1.50
C THR A 394 19.15 30.14 -0.67
N THR A 395 19.90 30.19 0.42
CA THR A 395 19.81 29.09 1.41
C THR A 395 18.37 29.02 1.92
N VAL A 396 17.71 27.86 1.70
CA VAL A 396 16.32 27.61 2.07
C VAL A 396 16.27 26.65 3.24
N LEU A 397 15.48 26.99 4.26
CA LEU A 397 15.00 26.08 5.29
C LEU A 397 13.52 25.83 5.04
N ALA A 398 13.13 24.58 4.80
CA ALA A 398 11.75 24.19 4.54
C ALA A 398 11.31 23.04 5.46
N LEU A 399 10.06 23.13 5.92
CA LEU A 399 9.39 22.03 6.61
C LEU A 399 8.79 21.10 5.55
N LYS A 400 9.29 19.86 5.47
CA LYS A 400 8.74 18.81 4.61
C LYS A 400 7.72 18.02 5.40
N VAL A 401 6.46 18.07 4.98
CA VAL A 401 5.33 17.32 5.56
C VAL A 401 4.93 16.22 4.58
N ASN A 402 4.93 14.98 5.02
CA ASN A 402 4.44 13.85 4.24
C ASN A 402 3.02 13.48 4.69
N GLU A 403 2.15 13.12 3.74
CA GLU A 403 0.77 12.68 4.01
C GLU A 403 0.74 11.54 5.04
N THR A 404 1.53 10.50 4.84
CA THR A 404 1.63 9.36 5.75
C THR A 404 1.98 9.75 7.18
N GLN A 405 2.85 10.74 7.34
CA GLN A 405 3.26 11.20 8.67
C GLN A 405 2.19 12.07 9.32
N LEU A 406 1.47 12.87 8.53
CA LEU A 406 0.34 13.66 9.01
C LEU A 406 -0.82 12.77 9.49
N ASP A 407 -1.00 11.61 8.89
CA ASP A 407 -1.99 10.61 9.32
C ASP A 407 -1.76 10.07 10.75
N HIS A 408 -0.56 10.26 11.30
CA HIS A 408 -0.24 9.92 12.68
C HIS A 408 -0.59 11.01 13.69
N ALA A 409 -0.84 12.23 13.24
CA ALA A 409 -1.29 13.33 14.09
C ALA A 409 -2.72 13.07 14.60
N SER A 410 -3.13 13.74 15.69
CA SER A 410 -4.49 13.64 16.19
C SER A 410 -5.51 14.07 15.14
N PRO A 411 -6.73 13.50 15.12
CA PRO A 411 -7.79 13.90 14.18
C PRO A 411 -8.07 15.41 14.19
N ARG A 412 -7.93 16.04 15.34
CA ARG A 412 -8.09 17.48 15.50
C ARG A 412 -6.98 18.26 14.80
N CYS A 413 -5.72 17.82 14.94
CA CYS A 413 -4.58 18.41 14.27
C CYS A 413 -4.67 18.23 12.75
N GLN A 414 -5.03 17.03 12.29
CA GLN A 414 -5.26 16.74 10.88
C GLN A 414 -6.33 17.64 10.27
N LEU A 415 -7.50 17.73 10.92
CA LEU A 415 -8.60 18.60 10.47
C LEU A 415 -8.17 20.04 10.34
N ARG A 416 -7.44 20.56 11.35
CA ARG A 416 -6.92 21.94 11.34
C ARG A 416 -5.92 22.15 10.22
N PHE A 417 -5.01 21.19 10.02
CA PHE A 417 -4.04 21.24 8.94
C PHE A 417 -4.73 21.31 7.58
N TYR A 418 -5.63 20.37 7.28
CA TYR A 418 -6.34 20.35 6.00
C TYR A 418 -7.23 21.58 5.79
N LYS A 419 -7.83 22.13 6.85
CA LYS A 419 -8.59 23.38 6.77
C LYS A 419 -7.70 24.56 6.36
N THR A 420 -6.60 24.80 7.09
CA THR A 420 -5.66 25.89 6.80
C THR A 420 -5.02 25.72 5.42
N PHE A 421 -4.71 24.48 5.06
CA PHE A 421 -4.18 24.14 3.75
C PHE A 421 -5.17 24.49 2.63
N THR A 422 -6.45 24.13 2.78
CA THR A 422 -7.52 24.44 1.82
C THR A 422 -7.73 25.96 1.71
N GLU A 423 -7.75 26.68 2.82
CA GLU A 423 -7.84 28.15 2.84
C GLU A 423 -6.69 28.79 2.07
N THR A 424 -5.47 28.27 2.23
CA THR A 424 -4.28 28.73 1.49
C THR A 424 -4.42 28.49 -0.02
N LEU A 425 -4.96 27.33 -0.44
CA LEU A 425 -5.19 27.02 -1.85
C LEU A 425 -6.26 27.91 -2.47
N ILE A 426 -7.37 28.13 -1.78
CA ILE A 426 -8.46 29.02 -2.22
C ILE A 426 -7.93 30.44 -2.43
N TYR A 427 -7.15 30.95 -1.48
CA TYR A 427 -6.54 32.27 -1.57
C TYR A 427 -5.63 32.41 -2.80
N ARG A 428 -4.77 31.40 -3.06
CA ARG A 428 -3.89 31.38 -4.23
C ARG A 428 -4.67 31.33 -5.55
N LEU A 429 -5.73 30.50 -5.61
CA LEU A 429 -6.58 30.40 -6.77
C LEU A 429 -7.27 31.75 -7.08
N ALA A 430 -7.77 32.42 -6.05
CA ALA A 430 -8.36 33.75 -6.19
C ALA A 430 -7.34 34.77 -6.74
N LEU A 431 -6.12 34.79 -6.22
CA LEU A 431 -5.05 35.67 -6.74
C LEU A 431 -4.67 35.35 -8.20
N ALA A 432 -4.60 34.08 -8.56
CA ALA A 432 -4.31 33.64 -9.92
C ALA A 432 -5.42 34.08 -10.89
N SER A 433 -6.69 33.95 -10.48
CA SER A 433 -7.84 34.39 -11.28
C SER A 433 -7.84 35.90 -11.51
N VAL A 434 -7.50 36.71 -10.50
CA VAL A 434 -7.36 38.17 -10.64
C VAL A 434 -6.23 38.53 -11.61
N LYS A 435 -5.07 37.86 -11.51
CA LYS A 435 -3.95 38.11 -12.45
C LYS A 435 -4.33 37.78 -13.89
N LEU A 436 -5.04 36.66 -14.12
CA LEU A 436 -5.51 36.27 -15.46
C LEU A 436 -6.49 37.29 -16.04
N SER A 437 -7.45 37.76 -15.24
CA SER A 437 -8.42 38.78 -15.68
C SER A 437 -7.73 40.13 -16.04
N THR A 438 -6.68 40.47 -15.30
CA THR A 438 -5.91 41.70 -15.56
C THR A 438 -5.11 41.60 -16.87
N LEU A 439 -4.56 40.41 -17.18
CA LEU A 439 -3.84 40.16 -18.42
C LEU A 439 -4.77 40.13 -19.64
N GLN A 440 -5.97 39.61 -19.50
CA GLN A 440 -6.99 39.62 -20.57
C GLN A 440 -7.54 41.01 -20.88
N ASN A 441 -7.48 41.95 -19.95
CA ASN A 441 -7.91 43.34 -20.14
C ASN A 441 -6.83 44.25 -20.75
N ILE A 442 -5.60 43.72 -20.95
CA ILE A 442 -4.45 44.45 -21.51
C ILE A 442 -4.13 43.97 -22.96
N SER A 443 -4.75 42.88 -23.39
CA SER A 443 -4.67 42.34 -24.73
C SER A 443 -5.89 42.70 -25.57
#